data_ce880e007c6c8818186a1cf02ff78702
#
_entry.id   ce880e007c6c8818186a1cf02ff78702
#
_cell.length_a   1.000
_cell.length_b   1.000
_cell.length_c   1.000
_cell.angle_alpha   90.00
_cell.angle_beta   90.00
_cell.angle_gamma   90.00
#
_symmetry.space_group_name_H-M   'P 1'
#
loop_
_entity.id
_entity.type
_entity.pdbx_description
1 polymer ?
#
loop_
_entity_poly.entity_id
_entity_poly.type
_entity_poly.pdbx_seq_one_letter_code
_entity_poly.pdbx_strand_id
1 'polypeptide(L)'
;VGSVRCVYETELRKMADEWGLKLISIRDLIAYRLKQESLVEKGVEVDMPTEYGHFRLIPFRQKSNGLEHIAIIKGDIKEGEPVLVRVHSSCATGDIFGSMRCDCGEQLHKALQMIEKEGKGAVVYLNQEGRGIGLMEKMKAYKLQENGVDTVEANILLGHQADERDYGVGAQILRSIGVTQMRLLTNNPVKRVGLESYGLSIVENVPIEITPNKYNERYLKTKKDRMGHTLHFNK
;
A
#
# COMPACT_ATOMS: atom_id res chain seq x y z
N VAL A 1 21.11 -10.47 -29.64
CA VAL A 1 21.07 -9.76 -28.35
C VAL A 1 21.08 -8.28 -28.68
N GLY A 2 19.92 -7.65 -28.74
CA GLY A 2 19.79 -6.22 -29.01
C GLY A 2 20.22 -5.42 -27.79
N SER A 3 21.17 -4.49 -27.98
CA SER A 3 21.53 -3.53 -26.94
C SER A 3 20.35 -2.60 -26.69
N VAL A 4 19.84 -2.60 -25.47
CA VAL A 4 18.86 -1.59 -25.03
C VAL A 4 19.60 -0.25 -24.97
N ARG A 5 19.36 0.62 -25.96
CA ARG A 5 19.90 1.98 -25.96
C ARG A 5 19.04 2.83 -25.05
N CYS A 6 19.63 3.34 -23.97
CA CYS A 6 18.94 4.32 -23.13
C CYS A 6 18.77 5.61 -23.95
N VAL A 7 17.55 5.93 -24.33
CA VAL A 7 17.24 7.16 -25.08
C VAL A 7 16.90 8.25 -24.05
N TYR A 8 17.67 9.32 -24.04
CA TYR A 8 17.46 10.43 -23.11
C TYR A 8 16.18 11.23 -23.49
N GLU A 9 15.48 11.78 -22.50
CA GLU A 9 14.26 12.57 -22.70
C GLU A 9 14.44 13.68 -23.76
N THR A 10 15.62 14.30 -23.80
CA THR A 10 15.97 15.32 -24.79
C THR A 10 16.00 14.80 -26.23
N GLU A 11 16.43 13.55 -26.43
CA GLU A 11 16.43 12.92 -27.76
C GLU A 11 15.01 12.54 -28.20
N LEU A 12 14.21 12.00 -27.26
CA LEU A 12 12.80 11.67 -27.51
C LEU A 12 11.99 12.93 -27.87
N ARG A 13 12.26 14.06 -27.21
CA ARG A 13 11.59 15.33 -27.49
C ARG A 13 11.95 15.85 -28.89
N LYS A 14 13.23 15.79 -29.29
CA LYS A 14 13.64 16.17 -30.64
C LYS A 14 12.99 15.30 -31.71
N MET A 15 12.94 13.99 -31.52
CA MET A 15 12.28 13.08 -32.44
C MET A 15 10.78 13.35 -32.54
N ALA A 16 10.12 13.63 -31.41
CA ALA A 16 8.69 13.95 -31.40
C ALA A 16 8.40 15.25 -32.18
N ASP A 17 9.22 16.28 -31.97
CA ASP A 17 9.10 17.57 -32.69
C ASP A 17 9.37 17.39 -34.19
N GLU A 18 10.41 16.64 -34.58
CA GLU A 18 10.77 16.37 -35.98
C GLU A 18 9.68 15.60 -36.74
N TRP A 19 9.03 14.65 -36.04
CA TRP A 19 8.01 13.80 -36.68
C TRP A 19 6.57 14.26 -36.42
N GLY A 20 6.38 15.40 -35.75
CA GLY A 20 5.06 15.93 -35.40
C GLY A 20 4.26 15.04 -34.46
N LEU A 21 4.95 14.27 -33.60
CA LEU A 21 4.35 13.35 -32.65
C LEU A 21 4.10 14.02 -31.29
N LYS A 22 3.06 13.57 -30.58
CA LYS A 22 2.83 13.99 -29.20
C LYS A 22 3.69 13.15 -28.28
N LEU A 23 4.47 13.81 -27.42
CA LEU A 23 5.22 13.16 -26.33
C LEU A 23 4.39 13.20 -25.06
N ILE A 24 4.09 12.03 -24.50
CA ILE A 24 3.37 11.88 -23.22
C ILE A 24 4.20 11.02 -22.27
N SER A 25 4.11 11.28 -20.99
CA SER A 25 4.71 10.41 -19.99
C SER A 25 3.73 9.30 -19.56
N ILE A 26 4.27 8.17 -19.09
CA ILE A 26 3.45 7.12 -18.45
C ILE A 26 2.65 7.70 -17.28
N ARG A 27 3.24 8.63 -16.53
CA ARG A 27 2.56 9.35 -15.44
C ARG A 27 1.33 10.10 -15.93
N ASP A 28 1.44 10.83 -17.05
CA ASP A 28 0.31 11.59 -17.61
C ASP A 28 -0.78 10.66 -18.13
N LEU A 29 -0.38 9.53 -18.73
CA LEU A 29 -1.32 8.50 -19.17
C LEU A 29 -2.06 7.88 -18.00
N ILE A 30 -1.36 7.53 -16.90
CA ILE A 30 -1.97 7.04 -15.66
C ILE A 30 -2.94 8.08 -15.11
N ALA A 31 -2.52 9.34 -14.99
CA ALA A 31 -3.36 10.43 -14.48
C ALA A 31 -4.62 10.65 -15.34
N TYR A 32 -4.48 10.56 -16.65
CA TYR A 32 -5.61 10.65 -17.59
C TYR A 32 -6.58 9.48 -17.42
N ARG A 33 -6.08 8.24 -17.40
CA ARG A 33 -6.91 7.04 -17.21
C ARG A 33 -7.64 7.04 -15.87
N LEU A 34 -6.98 7.48 -14.80
CA LEU A 34 -7.60 7.59 -13.47
C LEU A 34 -8.75 8.60 -13.40
N LYS A 35 -8.76 9.60 -14.29
CA LYS A 35 -9.89 10.53 -14.42
C LYS A 35 -11.05 9.96 -15.23
N GLN A 36 -10.77 9.10 -16.18
CA GLN A 36 -11.74 8.58 -17.15
C GLN A 36 -12.23 7.16 -16.82
N GLU A 37 -11.41 6.37 -16.14
CA GLU A 37 -11.67 4.96 -15.90
C GLU A 37 -11.64 4.65 -14.41
N SER A 38 -12.61 3.87 -13.94
CA SER A 38 -12.56 3.25 -12.62
C SER A 38 -12.00 1.83 -12.75
N LEU A 39 -10.85 1.55 -12.12
CA LEU A 39 -10.25 0.22 -12.03
C LEU A 39 -10.97 -0.68 -11.02
N VAL A 40 -11.84 -0.09 -10.21
CA VAL A 40 -12.56 -0.79 -9.15
C VAL A 40 -14.06 -0.63 -9.33
N GLU A 41 -14.78 -1.67 -8.93
CA GLU A 41 -16.24 -1.68 -8.78
C GLU A 41 -16.56 -1.59 -7.29
N LYS A 42 -17.37 -0.60 -6.92
CA LYS A 42 -17.79 -0.39 -5.53
C LYS A 42 -18.98 -1.27 -5.21
N GLY A 43 -18.89 -2.04 -4.13
CA GLY A 43 -19.98 -2.85 -3.59
C GLY A 43 -20.91 -2.09 -2.65
N VAL A 44 -21.76 -2.83 -1.95
CA VAL A 44 -22.71 -2.26 -0.98
C VAL A 44 -22.00 -1.88 0.32
N GLU A 45 -22.43 -0.78 0.92
CA GLU A 45 -21.97 -0.36 2.24
C GLU A 45 -22.79 -1.08 3.31
N VAL A 46 -22.10 -1.58 4.32
CA VAL A 46 -22.72 -2.23 5.48
C VAL A 46 -22.15 -1.68 6.78
N ASP A 47 -22.95 -1.77 7.83
CA ASP A 47 -22.54 -1.48 9.19
C ASP A 47 -21.66 -2.61 9.73
N MET A 48 -20.56 -2.25 10.43
CA MET A 48 -19.59 -3.23 10.91
C MET A 48 -19.12 -2.88 12.34
N PRO A 49 -19.84 -3.33 13.37
CA PRO A 49 -19.33 -3.28 14.74
C PRO A 49 -18.16 -4.23 14.92
N THR A 50 -17.09 -3.76 15.54
CA THR A 50 -15.86 -4.53 15.82
C THR A 50 -15.42 -4.32 17.26
N GLU A 51 -14.50 -5.15 17.76
CA GLU A 51 -13.88 -4.94 19.07
C GLU A 51 -13.03 -3.65 19.13
N TYR A 52 -12.67 -3.06 17.97
CA TYR A 52 -11.88 -1.84 17.87
C TYR A 52 -12.72 -0.58 17.70
N GLY A 53 -14.02 -0.72 17.51
CA GLY A 53 -14.97 0.37 17.32
C GLY A 53 -16.06 0.04 16.31
N HIS A 54 -16.88 1.03 16.01
CA HIS A 54 -18.01 0.91 15.11
C HIS A 54 -17.71 1.61 13.78
N PHE A 55 -17.67 0.87 12.69
CA PHE A 55 -17.27 1.31 11.36
C PHE A 55 -18.35 1.00 10.33
N ARG A 56 -18.18 1.54 9.12
CA ARG A 56 -18.86 1.12 7.90
C ARG A 56 -17.86 0.37 7.02
N LEU A 57 -18.29 -0.67 6.34
CA LEU A 57 -17.48 -1.48 5.45
C LEU A 57 -18.02 -1.42 4.02
N ILE A 58 -17.14 -1.19 3.05
CA ILE A 58 -17.47 -1.22 1.63
C ILE A 58 -16.47 -2.15 0.95
N PRO A 59 -16.93 -3.25 0.31
CA PRO A 59 -16.07 -4.07 -0.55
C PRO A 59 -15.88 -3.39 -1.91
N PHE A 60 -14.72 -3.65 -2.51
CA PHE A 60 -14.37 -3.19 -3.86
C PHE A 60 -13.78 -4.35 -4.64
N ARG A 61 -14.22 -4.53 -5.89
CA ARG A 61 -13.66 -5.51 -6.81
C ARG A 61 -12.73 -4.84 -7.82
N GLN A 62 -11.50 -5.30 -7.92
CA GLN A 62 -10.57 -4.86 -8.96
C GLN A 62 -10.95 -5.48 -10.30
N LYS A 63 -11.23 -4.65 -11.32
CA LYS A 63 -11.75 -5.12 -12.63
C LYS A 63 -10.75 -5.94 -13.42
N SER A 64 -9.44 -5.70 -13.24
CA SER A 64 -8.38 -6.34 -14.03
C SER A 64 -8.11 -7.81 -13.65
N ASN A 65 -8.35 -8.20 -12.39
CA ASN A 65 -8.00 -9.53 -11.88
C ASN A 65 -9.06 -10.15 -10.97
N GLY A 66 -10.17 -9.44 -10.70
CA GLY A 66 -11.26 -9.90 -9.84
C GLY A 66 -10.97 -9.92 -8.35
N LEU A 67 -9.82 -9.44 -7.89
CA LEU A 67 -9.49 -9.39 -6.47
C LEU A 67 -10.42 -8.43 -5.73
N GLU A 68 -10.82 -8.83 -4.53
CA GLU A 68 -11.68 -8.04 -3.66
C GLU A 68 -10.86 -7.36 -2.56
N HIS A 69 -11.11 -6.08 -2.38
CA HIS A 69 -10.49 -5.19 -1.41
C HIS A 69 -11.57 -4.61 -0.51
N ILE A 70 -11.17 -4.04 0.62
CA ILE A 70 -12.13 -3.53 1.61
C ILE A 70 -11.74 -2.11 2.01
N ALA A 71 -12.72 -1.21 2.07
CA ALA A 71 -12.61 0.05 2.81
C ALA A 71 -13.41 -0.05 4.10
N ILE A 72 -12.75 0.24 5.23
CA ILE A 72 -13.35 0.35 6.57
C ILE A 72 -13.33 1.82 6.94
N ILE A 73 -14.50 2.42 7.20
CA ILE A 73 -14.68 3.87 7.28
C ILE A 73 -15.30 4.25 8.62
N LYS A 74 -14.74 5.29 9.24
CA LYS A 74 -15.31 5.95 10.42
C LYS A 74 -15.70 7.39 10.09
N GLY A 75 -16.89 7.81 10.53
CA GLY A 75 -17.37 9.16 10.35
C GLY A 75 -17.65 9.54 8.88
N ASP A 76 -17.99 10.79 8.64
CA ASP A 76 -18.26 11.30 7.29
C ASP A 76 -17.03 11.98 6.72
N ILE A 77 -16.54 11.46 5.59
CA ILE A 77 -15.40 11.99 4.87
C ILE A 77 -15.89 13.03 3.87
N LYS A 78 -15.35 14.26 3.97
CA LYS A 78 -15.65 15.34 3.04
C LYS A 78 -14.44 15.60 2.14
N GLU A 79 -14.69 15.86 0.86
CA GLU A 79 -13.66 16.20 -0.09
C GLU A 79 -12.87 17.45 0.36
N GLY A 80 -11.53 17.40 0.21
CA GLY A 80 -10.64 18.50 0.63
C GLY A 80 -10.32 18.54 2.13
N GLU A 81 -10.91 17.68 2.94
CA GLU A 81 -10.61 17.58 4.37
C GLU A 81 -9.54 16.51 4.62
N PRO A 82 -8.44 16.84 5.35
CA PRO A 82 -7.45 15.83 5.72
C PRO A 82 -8.05 14.79 6.68
N VAL A 83 -7.99 13.53 6.32
CA VAL A 83 -8.48 12.41 7.14
C VAL A 83 -7.37 11.42 7.48
N LEU A 84 -7.49 10.76 8.63
CA LEU A 84 -6.55 9.72 9.04
C LEU A 84 -6.77 8.46 8.20
N VAL A 85 -5.73 8.01 7.48
CA VAL A 85 -5.83 6.88 6.54
C VAL A 85 -4.74 5.85 6.78
N ARG A 86 -5.13 4.58 6.77
CA ARG A 86 -4.22 3.44 6.66
C ARG A 86 -4.47 2.69 5.35
N VAL A 87 -3.44 2.54 4.52
CA VAL A 87 -3.44 1.55 3.42
C VAL A 87 -2.70 0.31 3.91
N HIS A 88 -3.44 -0.78 4.10
CA HIS A 88 -2.95 -2.03 4.64
C HIS A 88 -2.99 -3.13 3.57
N SER A 89 -1.85 -3.76 3.28
CA SER A 89 -1.82 -4.94 2.41
C SER A 89 -2.02 -6.19 3.26
N SER A 90 -2.88 -7.09 2.83
CA SER A 90 -3.23 -8.31 3.55
C SER A 90 -2.01 -9.13 3.96
N CYS A 91 -2.10 -9.71 5.12
CA CYS A 91 -1.13 -10.62 5.67
C CYS A 91 -1.87 -11.72 6.46
N ALA A 92 -2.32 -12.78 5.79
CA ALA A 92 -3.14 -13.82 6.42
C ALA A 92 -2.50 -14.37 7.71
N THR A 93 -1.18 -14.55 7.72
CA THR A 93 -0.49 -15.05 8.91
C THR A 93 -0.52 -14.09 10.08
N GLY A 94 -0.35 -12.78 9.83
CA GLY A 94 -0.36 -11.76 10.89
C GLY A 94 -1.77 -11.28 11.25
N ASP A 95 -2.59 -10.99 10.24
CA ASP A 95 -3.89 -10.35 10.42
C ASP A 95 -4.96 -11.32 10.97
N ILE A 96 -4.90 -12.62 10.56
CA ILE A 96 -5.90 -13.64 10.93
C ILE A 96 -5.36 -14.56 12.03
N PHE A 97 -4.12 -15.06 11.87
CA PHE A 97 -3.59 -16.09 12.77
C PHE A 97 -2.66 -15.55 13.87
N GLY A 98 -2.47 -14.22 13.95
CA GLY A 98 -1.68 -13.60 15.01
C GLY A 98 -0.20 -14.01 15.00
N SER A 99 0.38 -14.26 13.80
CA SER A 99 1.79 -14.63 13.68
C SER A 99 2.69 -13.54 14.25
N MET A 100 3.57 -13.93 15.16
CA MET A 100 4.57 -13.05 15.77
C MET A 100 5.79 -12.78 14.86
N ARG A 101 5.86 -13.36 13.66
CA ARG A 101 6.98 -13.15 12.72
C ARG A 101 6.94 -11.79 12.01
N CYS A 102 5.82 -11.08 12.07
CA CYS A 102 5.64 -9.75 11.52
C CYS A 102 4.86 -8.87 12.50
N ASP A 103 4.67 -7.61 12.14
CA ASP A 103 3.92 -6.61 12.88
C ASP A 103 2.57 -6.24 12.22
N CYS A 104 2.12 -7.04 11.21
CA CYS A 104 1.00 -6.66 10.36
C CYS A 104 -0.32 -6.58 11.12
N GLY A 105 -0.72 -7.64 11.83
CA GLY A 105 -1.97 -7.66 12.60
C GLY A 105 -2.01 -6.56 13.67
N GLU A 106 -0.92 -6.39 14.44
CA GLU A 106 -0.85 -5.33 15.45
C GLU A 106 -0.95 -3.92 14.82
N GLN A 107 -0.36 -3.71 13.63
CA GLN A 107 -0.52 -2.44 12.91
C GLN A 107 -1.96 -2.23 12.42
N LEU A 108 -2.63 -3.27 11.96
CA LEU A 108 -4.03 -3.20 11.52
C LEU A 108 -4.94 -2.81 12.71
N HIS A 109 -4.82 -3.52 13.83
CA HIS A 109 -5.59 -3.26 15.05
C HIS A 109 -5.34 -1.85 15.59
N LYS A 110 -4.06 -1.45 15.67
CA LYS A 110 -3.68 -0.10 16.10
C LYS A 110 -4.24 0.98 15.19
N ALA A 111 -4.25 0.76 13.86
CA ALA A 111 -4.83 1.72 12.92
C ALA A 111 -6.34 1.89 13.15
N LEU A 112 -7.08 0.79 13.34
CA LEU A 112 -8.52 0.85 13.66
C LEU A 112 -8.78 1.61 14.97
N GLN A 113 -8.02 1.32 16.02
CA GLN A 113 -8.14 2.02 17.31
C GLN A 113 -7.82 3.53 17.19
N MET A 114 -6.79 3.90 16.42
CA MET A 114 -6.44 5.30 16.20
C MET A 114 -7.55 6.04 15.44
N ILE A 115 -8.12 5.42 14.41
CA ILE A 115 -9.21 5.98 13.62
C ILE A 115 -10.50 6.09 14.46
N GLU A 116 -10.81 5.09 15.29
CA GLU A 116 -11.94 5.15 16.21
C GLU A 116 -11.79 6.31 17.18
N LYS A 117 -10.61 6.48 17.77
CA LYS A 117 -10.30 7.58 18.70
C LYS A 117 -10.38 8.96 18.02
N GLU A 118 -9.94 9.07 16.78
CA GLU A 118 -10.02 10.29 15.96
C GLU A 118 -11.51 10.62 15.61
N GLY A 119 -12.38 9.60 15.57
CA GLY A 119 -13.79 9.73 15.17
C GLY A 119 -13.99 9.85 13.66
N LYS A 120 -12.91 9.92 12.87
CA LYS A 120 -12.96 10.05 11.41
C LYS A 120 -11.72 9.45 10.76
N GLY A 121 -11.90 8.69 9.68
CA GLY A 121 -10.80 8.12 8.92
C GLY A 121 -11.19 6.87 8.15
N ALA A 122 -10.18 6.24 7.53
CA ALA A 122 -10.38 5.02 6.76
C ALA A 122 -9.18 4.07 6.82
N VAL A 123 -9.47 2.76 6.86
CA VAL A 123 -8.51 1.70 6.52
C VAL A 123 -8.88 1.15 5.16
N VAL A 124 -7.96 1.19 4.21
CA VAL A 124 -8.08 0.45 2.93
C VAL A 124 -7.27 -0.82 3.06
N TYR A 125 -7.96 -1.96 3.11
CA TYR A 125 -7.38 -3.29 3.20
C TYR A 125 -7.27 -3.89 1.81
N LEU A 126 -6.04 -4.00 1.30
CA LEU A 126 -5.74 -4.49 -0.04
C LEU A 126 -5.39 -5.97 0.00
N ASN A 127 -6.07 -6.76 -0.79
CA ASN A 127 -5.77 -8.19 -0.98
C ASN A 127 -4.52 -8.34 -1.85
N GLN A 128 -3.35 -8.07 -1.26
CA GLN A 128 -2.03 -8.11 -1.88
C GLN A 128 -1.04 -8.80 -0.94
N GLU A 129 -1.31 -10.08 -0.66
CA GLU A 129 -0.50 -10.91 0.26
C GLU A 129 0.97 -10.96 -0.15
N GLY A 130 1.85 -10.98 0.85
CA GLY A 130 3.28 -11.11 0.63
C GLY A 130 3.92 -9.95 -0.15
N ARG A 131 3.34 -8.74 -0.14
CA ARG A 131 3.71 -7.58 -0.99
C ARG A 131 3.44 -7.82 -2.48
N GLY A 132 2.37 -8.54 -2.80
CA GLY A 132 1.96 -8.84 -4.18
C GLY A 132 2.37 -10.22 -4.67
N ILE A 133 3.33 -10.90 -4.03
CA ILE A 133 3.83 -12.22 -4.49
C ILE A 133 2.90 -13.38 -4.12
N GLY A 134 1.91 -13.16 -3.24
CA GLY A 134 0.97 -14.17 -2.78
C GLY A 134 1.49 -15.01 -1.62
N LEU A 135 0.56 -15.82 -1.02
CA LEU A 135 0.83 -16.60 0.18
C LEU A 135 1.85 -17.72 -0.06
N MET A 136 1.76 -18.41 -1.20
CA MET A 136 2.65 -19.55 -1.49
C MET A 136 4.11 -19.10 -1.58
N GLU A 137 4.39 -18.03 -2.32
CA GLU A 137 5.75 -17.50 -2.46
C GLU A 137 6.26 -16.88 -1.15
N LYS A 138 5.37 -16.24 -0.38
CA LYS A 138 5.69 -15.79 0.97
C LYS A 138 6.11 -16.94 1.90
N MET A 139 5.48 -18.12 1.81
CA MET A 139 5.89 -19.27 2.62
C MET A 139 7.26 -19.81 2.19
N LYS A 140 7.58 -19.82 0.89
CA LYS A 140 8.93 -20.14 0.41
C LYS A 140 9.95 -19.12 0.93
N ALA A 141 9.64 -17.82 0.89
CA ALA A 141 10.49 -16.79 1.47
C ALA A 141 10.71 -16.99 2.98
N TYR A 142 9.68 -17.37 3.73
CA TYR A 142 9.82 -17.70 5.14
C TYR A 142 10.76 -18.90 5.37
N LYS A 143 10.73 -19.92 4.49
CA LYS A 143 11.64 -21.05 4.59
C LYS A 143 13.11 -20.66 4.33
N LEU A 144 13.35 -19.76 3.38
CA LEU A 144 14.68 -19.19 3.17
C LEU A 144 15.17 -18.36 4.37
N GLN A 145 14.25 -17.59 4.98
CA GLN A 145 14.57 -16.80 6.18
C GLN A 145 14.92 -17.67 7.40
N GLU A 146 14.32 -18.85 7.54
CA GLU A 146 14.71 -19.83 8.57
C GLU A 146 16.14 -20.30 8.41
N ASN A 147 16.64 -20.32 7.17
CA ASN A 147 18.01 -20.67 6.82
C ASN A 147 18.98 -19.46 6.84
N GLY A 148 18.55 -18.31 7.40
CA GLY A 148 19.40 -17.14 7.60
C GLY A 148 19.34 -16.08 6.50
N VAL A 149 18.60 -16.28 5.41
CA VAL A 149 18.41 -15.26 4.35
C VAL A 149 17.54 -14.10 4.87
N ASP A 150 17.82 -12.87 4.48
CA ASP A 150 16.95 -11.74 4.84
C ASP A 150 15.70 -11.65 3.94
N THR A 151 14.72 -10.83 4.37
CA THR A 151 13.42 -10.75 3.68
C THR A 151 13.52 -10.22 2.24
N VAL A 152 14.42 -9.28 1.96
CA VAL A 152 14.59 -8.71 0.61
C VAL A 152 15.30 -9.71 -0.29
N GLU A 153 16.38 -10.29 0.21
CA GLU A 153 17.16 -11.30 -0.52
C GLU A 153 16.33 -12.57 -0.81
N ALA A 154 15.49 -13.00 0.15
CA ALA A 154 14.59 -14.13 -0.06
C ALA A 154 13.64 -13.91 -1.25
N ASN A 155 13.07 -12.71 -1.41
CA ASN A 155 12.22 -12.39 -2.56
C ASN A 155 13.02 -12.41 -3.87
N ILE A 156 14.22 -11.83 -3.89
CA ILE A 156 15.08 -11.81 -5.08
C ILE A 156 15.48 -13.22 -5.50
N LEU A 157 15.85 -14.09 -4.56
CA LEU A 157 16.20 -15.49 -4.83
C LEU A 157 15.01 -16.28 -5.41
N LEU A 158 13.79 -15.90 -5.11
CA LEU A 158 12.57 -16.48 -5.66
C LEU A 158 12.16 -15.86 -7.00
N GLY A 159 12.93 -14.89 -7.54
CA GLY A 159 12.65 -14.21 -8.81
C GLY A 159 11.67 -13.05 -8.73
N HIS A 160 11.36 -12.58 -7.50
CA HIS A 160 10.44 -11.47 -7.26
C HIS A 160 11.17 -10.15 -6.99
N GLN A 161 10.47 -9.03 -7.20
CA GLN A 161 10.94 -7.73 -6.73
C GLN A 161 10.79 -7.60 -5.20
N ALA A 162 11.47 -6.63 -4.62
CA ALA A 162 11.33 -6.34 -3.18
C ALA A 162 9.91 -5.89 -2.78
N ASP A 163 9.18 -5.28 -3.71
CA ASP A 163 7.80 -4.81 -3.53
C ASP A 163 7.06 -4.80 -4.88
N GLU A 164 6.05 -5.66 -5.04
CA GLU A 164 5.22 -5.79 -6.25
C GLU A 164 3.79 -5.26 -6.04
N ARG A 165 3.56 -4.46 -4.98
CA ARG A 165 2.23 -3.92 -4.68
C ARG A 165 1.78 -2.87 -5.69
N ASP A 166 0.50 -2.96 -6.07
CA ASP A 166 -0.19 -1.93 -6.83
C ASP A 166 -0.86 -0.93 -5.87
N TYR A 167 -0.31 0.30 -5.82
CA TYR A 167 -0.87 1.38 -5.01
C TYR A 167 -2.01 2.13 -5.73
N GLY A 168 -2.17 1.96 -7.04
CA GLY A 168 -3.20 2.62 -7.85
C GLY A 168 -4.60 2.19 -7.46
N VAL A 169 -4.79 0.91 -7.18
CA VAL A 169 -6.07 0.38 -6.67
C VAL A 169 -6.44 1.01 -5.34
N GLY A 170 -5.48 1.08 -4.40
CA GLY A 170 -5.70 1.73 -3.11
C GLY A 170 -6.05 3.21 -3.24
N ALA A 171 -5.38 3.91 -4.15
CA ALA A 171 -5.67 5.32 -4.43
C ALA A 171 -7.08 5.53 -5.01
N GLN A 172 -7.51 4.67 -5.93
CA GLN A 172 -8.87 4.74 -6.49
C GLN A 172 -9.96 4.43 -5.45
N ILE A 173 -9.73 3.45 -4.58
CA ILE A 173 -10.63 3.15 -3.47
C ILE A 173 -10.76 4.38 -2.57
N LEU A 174 -9.64 5.01 -2.17
CA LEU A 174 -9.64 6.21 -1.35
C LEU A 174 -10.43 7.35 -2.00
N ARG A 175 -10.21 7.62 -3.27
CA ARG A 175 -10.98 8.64 -4.01
C ARG A 175 -12.47 8.29 -4.09
N SER A 176 -12.81 7.03 -4.29
CA SER A 176 -14.21 6.55 -4.35
C SER A 176 -14.98 6.74 -3.05
N ILE A 177 -14.28 6.83 -1.91
CA ILE A 177 -14.87 7.12 -0.60
C ILE A 177 -14.71 8.59 -0.18
N GLY A 178 -14.29 9.48 -1.10
CA GLY A 178 -14.19 10.93 -0.89
C GLY A 178 -12.87 11.44 -0.32
N VAL A 179 -11.85 10.57 -0.15
CA VAL A 179 -10.53 10.99 0.33
C VAL A 179 -9.73 11.62 -0.80
N THR A 180 -9.36 12.89 -0.65
CA THR A 180 -8.44 13.62 -1.55
C THR A 180 -7.20 14.10 -0.81
N GLN A 181 -7.33 14.39 0.48
CA GLN A 181 -6.22 14.75 1.37
C GLN A 181 -6.20 13.78 2.56
N MET A 182 -4.98 13.39 3.00
CA MET A 182 -4.86 12.44 4.09
C MET A 182 -3.68 12.70 5.01
N ARG A 183 -3.86 12.30 6.26
CA ARG A 183 -2.82 12.04 7.25
C ARG A 183 -2.55 10.54 7.20
N LEU A 184 -1.42 10.13 6.62
CA LEU A 184 -1.16 8.73 6.29
C LEU A 184 -0.47 7.99 7.44
N LEU A 185 -1.12 6.96 7.98
CA LEU A 185 -0.57 6.02 8.95
C LEU A 185 0.45 5.10 8.27
N THR A 186 1.72 5.47 8.31
CA THR A 186 2.80 4.70 7.69
C THR A 186 4.17 5.00 8.28
N ASN A 187 5.04 3.98 8.30
CA ASN A 187 6.48 4.11 8.55
C ASN A 187 7.27 3.89 7.24
N ASN A 188 6.59 3.67 6.09
CA ASN A 188 7.20 3.37 4.81
C ASN A 188 7.12 4.57 3.86
N PRO A 189 8.23 5.26 3.54
CA PRO A 189 8.23 6.41 2.65
C PRO A 189 7.84 6.07 1.20
N VAL A 190 8.09 4.84 0.73
CA VAL A 190 7.71 4.40 -0.62
C VAL A 190 6.19 4.40 -0.81
N LYS A 191 5.41 4.05 0.22
CA LYS A 191 3.95 4.12 0.16
C LYS A 191 3.43 5.52 -0.13
N ARG A 192 4.08 6.54 0.42
CA ARG A 192 3.75 7.94 0.19
C ARG A 192 3.86 8.27 -1.29
N VAL A 193 5.02 8.03 -1.88
CA VAL A 193 5.27 8.32 -3.31
C VAL A 193 4.27 7.57 -4.20
N GLY A 194 3.99 6.31 -3.86
CA GLY A 194 3.01 5.50 -4.58
C GLY A 194 1.62 6.13 -4.63
N LEU A 195 1.11 6.65 -3.51
CA LEU A 195 -0.23 7.26 -3.44
C LEU A 195 -0.27 8.67 -4.06
N GLU A 196 0.75 9.50 -3.83
CA GLU A 196 0.85 10.85 -4.40
C GLU A 196 0.90 10.81 -5.94
N SER A 197 1.50 9.79 -6.54
CA SER A 197 1.54 9.60 -7.99
C SER A 197 0.15 9.44 -8.62
N TYR A 198 -0.85 9.07 -7.82
CA TYR A 198 -2.25 8.92 -8.24
C TYR A 198 -3.14 10.12 -7.84
N GLY A 199 -2.54 11.26 -7.50
CA GLY A 199 -3.25 12.51 -7.27
C GLY A 199 -3.93 12.62 -5.92
N LEU A 200 -3.46 11.86 -4.92
CA LEU A 200 -3.82 12.03 -3.52
C LEU A 200 -2.80 12.96 -2.85
N SER A 201 -3.28 13.83 -1.96
CA SER A 201 -2.41 14.74 -1.19
C SER A 201 -2.15 14.15 0.20
N ILE A 202 -0.87 13.93 0.54
CA ILE A 202 -0.48 13.49 1.88
C ILE A 202 0.05 14.70 2.64
N VAL A 203 -0.76 15.22 3.55
CA VAL A 203 -0.45 16.41 4.35
C VAL A 203 0.42 16.08 5.56
N GLU A 204 0.35 14.85 6.06
CA GLU A 204 1.10 14.41 7.23
C GLU A 204 1.40 12.90 7.17
N ASN A 205 2.60 12.49 7.61
CA ASN A 205 2.90 11.11 7.93
C ASN A 205 2.70 10.87 9.42
N VAL A 206 1.77 10.02 9.78
CA VAL A 206 1.51 9.62 11.16
C VAL A 206 2.21 8.29 11.41
N PRO A 207 3.17 8.19 12.35
CA PRO A 207 3.86 6.95 12.64
C PRO A 207 2.91 5.90 13.25
N ILE A 208 3.13 4.64 12.84
CA ILE A 208 2.40 3.48 13.37
C ILE A 208 3.39 2.40 13.75
N GLU A 209 4.16 2.67 14.80
CA GLU A 209 5.19 1.77 15.27
C GLU A 209 4.63 0.74 16.26
N ILE A 210 5.11 -0.49 16.13
CA ILE A 210 4.82 -1.60 17.05
C ILE A 210 6.11 -1.97 17.75
N THR A 211 6.01 -2.25 19.03
CA THR A 211 7.17 -2.71 19.84
C THR A 211 7.68 -4.05 19.31
N PRO A 212 8.97 -4.16 18.99
CA PRO A 212 9.54 -5.41 18.51
C PRO A 212 9.39 -6.53 19.55
N ASN A 213 9.21 -7.75 19.06
CA ASN A 213 9.28 -8.96 19.87
C ASN A 213 10.44 -9.86 19.40
N LYS A 214 10.78 -10.87 20.16
CA LYS A 214 11.93 -11.77 19.88
C LYS A 214 11.86 -12.49 18.52
N TYR A 215 10.68 -12.58 17.91
CA TYR A 215 10.47 -13.27 16.62
C TYR A 215 10.48 -12.33 15.43
N ASN A 216 10.11 -11.03 15.60
CA ASN A 216 10.02 -10.07 14.51
C ASN A 216 11.13 -8.99 14.54
N GLU A 217 11.98 -8.94 15.55
CA GLU A 217 13.05 -7.94 15.68
C GLU A 217 13.94 -7.90 14.42
N ARG A 218 14.40 -9.06 13.95
CA ARG A 218 15.21 -9.16 12.72
C ARG A 218 14.46 -8.63 11.49
N TYR A 219 13.17 -8.97 11.36
CA TYR A 219 12.32 -8.51 10.27
C TYR A 219 12.15 -6.98 10.30
N LEU A 220 11.89 -6.40 11.47
CA LEU A 220 11.75 -4.96 11.63
C LEU A 220 13.07 -4.23 11.38
N LYS A 221 14.20 -4.81 11.79
CA LYS A 221 15.52 -4.29 11.47
C LYS A 221 15.77 -4.28 9.96
N THR A 222 15.45 -5.34 9.24
CA THR A 222 15.54 -5.38 7.77
C THR A 222 14.66 -4.29 7.11
N LYS A 223 13.44 -4.06 7.63
CA LYS A 223 12.59 -2.95 7.15
C LYS A 223 13.27 -1.59 7.32
N LYS A 224 13.91 -1.34 8.46
CA LYS A 224 14.63 -0.10 8.74
C LYS A 224 15.86 0.04 7.83
N ASP A 225 16.75 -0.94 7.87
CA ASP A 225 18.09 -0.84 7.31
C ASP A 225 18.11 -0.97 5.78
N ARG A 226 17.22 -1.79 5.20
CA ARG A 226 17.20 -2.12 3.75
C ARG A 226 16.02 -1.56 2.98
N MET A 227 14.94 -1.16 3.66
CA MET A 227 13.73 -0.66 3.02
C MET A 227 13.41 0.79 3.40
N GLY A 228 14.29 1.46 4.13
CA GLY A 228 14.15 2.87 4.48
C GLY A 228 12.97 3.20 5.39
N HIS A 229 12.45 2.23 6.14
CA HIS A 229 11.37 2.50 7.09
C HIS A 229 11.86 3.38 8.25
N THR A 230 11.07 4.38 8.62
CA THR A 230 11.31 5.22 9.80
C THR A 230 10.81 4.47 11.04
N LEU A 231 11.68 3.67 11.67
CA LEU A 231 11.38 2.92 12.88
C LEU A 231 12.35 3.33 13.99
N HIS A 232 11.81 3.61 15.18
CA HIS A 232 12.59 3.95 16.37
C HIS A 232 12.52 2.76 17.34
N PHE A 233 13.61 2.02 17.46
CA PHE A 233 13.71 0.97 18.47
C PHE A 233 14.19 1.62 19.77
N ASN A 234 13.27 1.81 20.73
CA ASN A 234 13.69 2.13 22.09
C ASN A 234 14.51 0.95 22.64
N LYS A 235 15.70 1.25 23.09
CA LYS A 235 16.58 0.29 23.79
C LYS A 235 15.98 -0.11 25.13
#